data_420b90149cc92aa253e064d11955cfe6
#
_entry.id   420b90149cc92aa253e064d11955cfe6
#
_cell.length_a   1.000
_cell.length_b   1.000
_cell.length_c   1.000
_cell.angle_alpha   90.00
_cell.angle_beta   90.00
_cell.angle_gamma   90.00
#
_symmetry.space_group_name_H-M   'P 1'
#
loop_
_entity.id
_entity.type
_entity.pdbx_description
1 polymer ?
#
loop_
_entity_poly.entity_id
_entity_poly.type
_entity_poly.pdbx_seq_one_letter_code
_entity_poly.pdbx_strand_id
1 'polypeptide(L)'
;MFSKFFINRPIFATVLALLIVVAGLVTLNILPVAQFPEITPPTVQVSAVYPGANAETVAQTVGIPIEQQVNGVDGMLYMSSNSSSSGAYSLTITFAVGTDIDMATVQVQNRVSIAQSSLPEPVVVQGVTVQKQSSNIVMFLTMTSQDSVYNSLYLTNYAKLNLVDQLTRVPGVGAVNVMGAGDYSMRIWLDPEAMRIRNISPQQVYQSIQSQNVEVSAGYIGQPIGQDNNNAFQYTLNVQGRLKSPEQFGDIIIRREQNGAMLRLKDIARIDLGSASYSVVSRLNGKPTAAIAIYQQPGSNSLDVSKGVKAKMEELAASFPKGVSYNVTLDTTDVIHASIDEVMVTFFETTLLVILVIFLFLQNWRAVIIPCITIPVSLIGTFAVMAAFGFSINTLTLFGLILAVAIVVDDAIVVVENASRLLETGQYSPPRSGNESDGRDYRPDCRGSACIAGCVYSNDDD
;
A
#
# COMPACT_ATOMS: atom_id res chain seq x y z
N MET A 1 -45.62 9.35 -17.23
CA MET A 1 -45.30 8.34 -16.19
C MET A 1 -44.41 7.27 -16.83
N PHE A 2 -43.18 7.11 -16.34
CA PHE A 2 -42.17 6.23 -16.90
C PHE A 2 -42.61 4.75 -16.83
N SER A 3 -43.13 4.33 -15.69
CA SER A 3 -43.59 2.97 -15.41
C SER A 3 -44.65 2.47 -16.38
N LYS A 4 -45.60 3.35 -16.82
CA LYS A 4 -46.61 3.00 -17.81
C LYS A 4 -46.07 2.54 -19.16
N PHE A 5 -44.89 3.05 -19.53
CA PHE A 5 -44.20 2.64 -20.77
C PHE A 5 -43.75 1.18 -20.67
N PHE A 6 -43.18 0.78 -19.54
CA PHE A 6 -42.68 -0.59 -19.30
C PHE A 6 -43.79 -1.60 -19.10
N ILE A 7 -44.87 -1.21 -18.40
CA ILE A 7 -46.04 -2.08 -18.20
C ILE A 7 -46.66 -2.48 -19.56
N ASN A 8 -46.72 -1.56 -20.51
CA ASN A 8 -47.26 -1.81 -21.85
C ASN A 8 -46.30 -2.52 -22.78
N ARG A 9 -45.00 -2.70 -22.42
CA ARG A 9 -43.97 -3.32 -23.24
C ARG A 9 -43.09 -4.30 -22.41
N PRO A 10 -43.67 -5.44 -21.98
CA PRO A 10 -42.98 -6.36 -21.05
C PRO A 10 -41.70 -6.95 -21.62
N ILE A 11 -41.65 -7.21 -22.95
CA ILE A 11 -40.43 -7.73 -23.59
C ILE A 11 -39.30 -6.71 -23.50
N PHE A 12 -39.57 -5.42 -23.65
CA PHE A 12 -38.55 -4.37 -23.51
C PHE A 12 -38.04 -4.28 -22.06
N ALA A 13 -38.95 -4.40 -21.09
CA ALA A 13 -38.58 -4.40 -19.66
C ALA A 13 -37.65 -5.58 -19.30
N THR A 14 -37.98 -6.80 -19.79
CA THR A 14 -37.14 -7.99 -19.56
C THR A 14 -35.77 -7.89 -20.24
N VAL A 15 -35.70 -7.38 -21.45
CA VAL A 15 -34.42 -7.18 -22.16
C VAL A 15 -33.55 -6.16 -21.41
N LEU A 16 -34.17 -5.05 -20.94
CA LEU A 16 -33.44 -4.03 -20.16
C LEU A 16 -32.92 -4.59 -18.84
N ALA A 17 -33.76 -5.35 -18.11
CA ALA A 17 -33.35 -6.02 -16.87
C ALA A 17 -32.17 -6.99 -17.11
N LEU A 18 -32.22 -7.76 -18.18
CA LEU A 18 -31.15 -8.68 -18.54
C LEU A 18 -29.86 -7.94 -18.91
N LEU A 19 -29.94 -6.83 -19.62
CA LEU A 19 -28.80 -5.97 -19.93
C LEU A 19 -28.16 -5.38 -18.64
N ILE A 20 -28.98 -4.94 -17.70
CA ILE A 20 -28.52 -4.44 -16.39
C ILE A 20 -27.79 -5.54 -15.63
N VAL A 21 -28.34 -6.76 -15.59
CA VAL A 21 -27.70 -7.92 -14.94
C VAL A 21 -26.37 -8.27 -15.60
N VAL A 22 -26.32 -8.36 -16.92
CA VAL A 22 -25.09 -8.65 -17.64
C VAL A 22 -24.03 -7.57 -17.39
N ALA A 23 -24.42 -6.30 -17.50
CA ALA A 23 -23.50 -5.20 -17.21
C ALA A 23 -22.99 -5.27 -15.76
N GLY A 24 -23.86 -5.52 -14.76
CA GLY A 24 -23.48 -5.65 -13.37
C GLY A 24 -22.55 -6.82 -13.09
N LEU A 25 -22.79 -7.98 -13.70
CA LEU A 25 -21.91 -9.15 -13.57
C LEU A 25 -20.51 -8.93 -14.17
N VAL A 26 -20.44 -8.24 -15.29
CA VAL A 26 -19.15 -7.88 -15.91
C VAL A 26 -18.39 -6.90 -15.02
N THR A 27 -19.05 -5.86 -14.52
CA THR A 27 -18.42 -4.83 -13.70
C THR A 27 -18.01 -5.34 -12.32
N LEU A 28 -18.69 -6.32 -11.77
CA LEU A 28 -18.34 -6.95 -10.48
C LEU A 28 -16.93 -7.55 -10.49
N ASN A 29 -16.46 -8.05 -11.64
CA ASN A 29 -15.10 -8.58 -11.79
C ASN A 29 -14.05 -7.50 -12.07
N ILE A 30 -14.46 -6.28 -12.41
CA ILE A 30 -13.57 -5.18 -12.80
C ILE A 30 -13.39 -4.20 -11.64
N LEU A 31 -14.40 -4.08 -10.77
CA LEU A 31 -14.38 -3.12 -9.66
C LEU A 31 -13.23 -3.42 -8.68
N PRO A 32 -12.42 -2.41 -8.32
CA PRO A 32 -11.40 -2.57 -7.30
C PRO A 32 -12.05 -2.86 -5.94
N VAL A 33 -11.45 -3.79 -5.20
CA VAL A 33 -11.86 -4.16 -3.85
C VAL A 33 -10.82 -3.67 -2.87
N ALA A 34 -11.25 -2.89 -1.88
CA ALA A 34 -10.41 -2.34 -0.84
C ALA A 34 -11.13 -2.36 0.51
N GLN A 35 -10.41 -2.23 1.62
CA GLN A 35 -11.05 -2.16 2.94
C GLN A 35 -11.84 -0.85 3.12
N PHE A 36 -11.25 0.26 2.69
CA PHE A 36 -11.84 1.60 2.77
C PHE A 36 -11.94 2.24 1.38
N PRO A 37 -12.87 3.19 1.17
CA PRO A 37 -12.91 3.95 -0.07
C PRO A 37 -11.61 4.75 -0.27
N GLU A 38 -11.18 4.91 -1.51
CA GLU A 38 -9.99 5.71 -1.87
C GLU A 38 -10.28 7.21 -1.78
N ILE A 39 -10.56 7.68 -0.58
CA ILE A 39 -10.72 9.11 -0.27
C ILE A 39 -9.44 9.73 0.32
N THR A 40 -8.42 8.89 0.58
CA THR A 40 -7.14 9.38 1.10
C THR A 40 -6.38 10.09 0.00
N PRO A 41 -5.99 11.36 0.23
CA PRO A 41 -5.15 12.08 -0.71
C PRO A 41 -3.87 11.30 -1.02
N PRO A 42 -3.44 11.21 -2.29
CA PRO A 42 -2.20 10.53 -2.65
C PRO A 42 -1.00 11.26 -2.07
N THR A 43 0.02 10.50 -1.64
CA THR A 43 1.21 11.05 -1.00
C THR A 43 2.49 10.59 -1.69
N VAL A 44 3.48 11.49 -1.72
CA VAL A 44 4.86 11.21 -2.13
C VAL A 44 5.77 11.43 -0.94
N GLN A 45 6.64 10.47 -0.67
CA GLN A 45 7.63 10.55 0.38
C GLN A 45 9.02 10.79 -0.18
N VAL A 46 9.71 11.80 0.37
CA VAL A 46 11.14 12.04 0.16
C VAL A 46 11.87 11.62 1.42
N SER A 47 12.90 10.80 1.27
CA SER A 47 13.72 10.34 2.41
C SER A 47 15.20 10.56 2.14
N ALA A 48 15.91 11.02 3.16
CA ALA A 48 17.36 11.23 3.15
C ALA A 48 17.95 10.85 4.51
N VAL A 49 19.25 10.56 4.52
CA VAL A 49 19.96 10.27 5.77
C VAL A 49 21.24 11.11 5.83
N TYR A 50 21.40 11.83 6.93
CA TYR A 50 22.65 12.53 7.24
C TYR A 50 23.35 11.85 8.43
N PRO A 51 24.30 10.94 8.18
CA PRO A 51 24.93 10.17 9.23
C PRO A 51 25.64 11.06 10.26
N GLY A 52 25.36 10.84 11.54
CA GLY A 52 25.99 11.55 12.63
C GLY A 52 25.46 12.95 12.93
N ALA A 53 24.49 13.46 12.14
CA ALA A 53 23.84 14.74 12.40
C ALA A 53 22.71 14.59 13.43
N ASN A 54 22.50 15.61 14.24
CA ASN A 54 21.33 15.73 15.12
C ASN A 54 20.11 16.23 14.34
N ALA A 55 18.93 16.16 14.94
CA ALA A 55 17.66 16.52 14.31
C ALA A 55 17.62 17.97 13.82
N GLU A 56 18.19 18.92 14.59
CA GLU A 56 18.24 20.33 14.23
C GLU A 56 19.13 20.57 13.00
N THR A 57 20.33 19.97 12.99
CA THR A 57 21.24 20.05 11.84
C THR A 57 20.58 19.44 10.59
N VAL A 58 19.90 18.29 10.71
CA VAL A 58 19.18 17.66 9.61
C VAL A 58 18.08 18.59 9.09
N ALA A 59 17.28 19.18 9.97
CA ALA A 59 16.22 20.10 9.58
C ALA A 59 16.77 21.32 8.83
N GLN A 60 17.86 21.91 9.31
CA GLN A 60 18.42 23.13 8.72
C GLN A 60 19.17 22.86 7.40
N THR A 61 19.96 21.78 7.33
CA THR A 61 20.87 21.56 6.18
C THR A 61 20.30 20.61 5.12
N VAL A 62 19.30 19.79 5.46
CA VAL A 62 18.66 18.86 4.53
C VAL A 62 17.19 19.23 4.32
N GLY A 63 16.45 19.45 5.42
CA GLY A 63 15.02 19.71 5.35
C GLY A 63 14.71 21.01 4.60
N ILE A 64 15.20 22.16 5.08
CA ILE A 64 14.90 23.45 4.49
C ILE A 64 15.24 23.52 2.99
N PRO A 65 16.43 23.10 2.50
CA PRO A 65 16.74 23.13 1.07
C PRO A 65 15.77 22.29 0.23
N ILE A 66 15.39 21.08 0.69
CA ILE A 66 14.44 20.21 -0.03
C ILE A 66 13.05 20.83 -0.02
N GLU A 67 12.55 21.26 1.13
CA GLU A 67 11.21 21.84 1.31
C GLU A 67 11.02 23.11 0.47
N GLN A 68 12.03 23.97 0.42
CA GLN A 68 11.97 25.20 -0.40
C GLN A 68 11.83 24.88 -1.89
N GLN A 69 12.50 23.86 -2.40
CA GLN A 69 12.41 23.48 -3.80
C GLN A 69 11.12 22.74 -4.12
N VAL A 70 10.66 21.86 -3.23
CA VAL A 70 9.44 21.06 -3.41
C VAL A 70 8.19 21.92 -3.25
N ASN A 71 8.25 23.01 -2.50
CA ASN A 71 7.12 23.90 -2.31
C ASN A 71 6.60 24.43 -3.64
N GLY A 72 5.28 24.33 -3.84
CA GLY A 72 4.61 24.78 -5.07
C GLY A 72 4.62 23.76 -6.22
N VAL A 73 4.79 22.46 -5.94
CA VAL A 73 4.51 21.40 -6.90
C VAL A 73 3.00 21.37 -7.18
N ASP A 74 2.62 21.16 -8.44
CA ASP A 74 1.23 21.18 -8.88
C ASP A 74 0.37 20.16 -8.14
N GLY A 75 -0.79 20.56 -7.69
CA GLY A 75 -1.73 19.71 -6.96
C GLY A 75 -1.37 19.43 -5.50
N MET A 76 -0.26 20.01 -4.98
CA MET A 76 0.11 19.87 -3.58
C MET A 76 -0.88 20.60 -2.67
N LEU A 77 -1.39 19.92 -1.64
CA LEU A 77 -2.21 20.52 -0.59
C LEU A 77 -1.36 21.02 0.57
N TYR A 78 -0.52 20.17 1.10
CA TYR A 78 0.42 20.47 2.18
C TYR A 78 1.57 19.48 2.19
N MET A 79 2.60 19.81 2.94
CA MET A 79 3.73 18.91 3.21
C MET A 79 4.05 18.91 4.70
N SER A 80 4.56 17.80 5.20
CA SER A 80 5.05 17.65 6.57
C SER A 80 6.38 16.93 6.57
N SER A 81 7.32 17.43 7.37
CA SER A 81 8.63 16.81 7.50
C SER A 81 8.93 16.36 8.92
N ASN A 82 9.78 15.36 9.02
CA ASN A 82 10.28 14.86 10.29
C ASN A 82 11.79 14.66 10.18
N SER A 83 12.52 15.26 11.13
CA SER A 83 13.96 15.13 11.28
C SER A 83 14.27 14.40 12.58
N SER A 84 14.99 13.29 12.48
CA SER A 84 15.33 12.43 13.63
C SER A 84 16.74 12.71 14.17
N SER A 85 16.94 12.52 15.47
CA SER A 85 18.27 12.56 16.09
C SER A 85 19.22 11.46 15.61
N SER A 86 18.72 10.47 14.85
CA SER A 86 19.56 9.46 14.18
C SER A 86 20.09 9.94 12.81
N GLY A 87 19.81 11.18 12.42
CA GLY A 87 20.20 11.72 11.11
C GLY A 87 19.22 11.44 9.99
N ALA A 88 18.10 10.77 10.25
CA ALA A 88 17.08 10.49 9.23
C ALA A 88 16.16 11.69 9.01
N TYR A 89 15.89 11.98 7.74
CA TYR A 89 14.93 12.96 7.26
C TYR A 89 13.84 12.30 6.44
N SER A 90 12.61 12.69 6.66
CA SER A 90 11.45 12.21 5.91
C SER A 90 10.51 13.38 5.66
N LEU A 91 10.17 13.65 4.40
CA LEU A 91 9.19 14.63 3.97
C LEU A 91 8.04 13.92 3.27
N THR A 92 6.83 14.09 3.77
CA THR A 92 5.60 13.60 3.16
C THR A 92 4.86 14.75 2.51
N ILE A 93 4.61 14.63 1.21
CA ILE A 93 3.91 15.61 0.39
C ILE A 93 2.54 15.03 0.06
N THR A 94 1.48 15.73 0.41
CA THR A 94 0.09 15.33 0.21
C THR A 94 -0.51 16.12 -0.95
N PHE A 95 -1.11 15.40 -1.91
CA PHE A 95 -1.71 15.96 -3.11
C PHE A 95 -3.23 15.90 -3.07
N ALA A 96 -3.89 16.74 -3.88
CA ALA A 96 -5.34 16.71 -4.02
C ALA A 96 -5.82 15.35 -4.57
N VAL A 97 -7.01 14.93 -4.13
CA VAL A 97 -7.65 13.71 -4.63
C VAL A 97 -7.86 13.83 -6.14
N GLY A 98 -7.49 12.78 -6.89
CA GLY A 98 -7.53 12.78 -8.35
C GLY A 98 -6.26 13.29 -9.05
N THR A 99 -5.24 13.71 -8.27
CA THR A 99 -3.92 14.03 -8.85
C THR A 99 -3.23 12.76 -9.35
N ASP A 100 -2.65 12.82 -10.55
CA ASP A 100 -1.80 11.74 -11.08
C ASP A 100 -0.52 11.64 -10.23
N ILE A 101 -0.45 10.59 -9.40
CA ILE A 101 0.64 10.36 -8.46
C ILE A 101 1.97 10.06 -9.17
N ASP A 102 1.93 9.52 -10.39
CA ASP A 102 3.13 9.23 -11.17
C ASP A 102 3.77 10.52 -11.64
N MET A 103 2.95 11.42 -12.20
CA MET A 103 3.41 12.74 -12.63
C MET A 103 3.85 13.60 -11.42
N ALA A 104 3.11 13.57 -10.32
CA ALA A 104 3.48 14.24 -9.07
C ALA A 104 4.85 13.76 -8.55
N THR A 105 5.10 12.44 -8.57
CA THR A 105 6.38 11.87 -8.15
C THR A 105 7.53 12.35 -9.03
N VAL A 106 7.33 12.41 -10.36
CA VAL A 106 8.33 12.95 -11.30
C VAL A 106 8.62 14.42 -11.03
N GLN A 107 7.58 15.23 -10.78
CA GLN A 107 7.76 16.65 -10.45
C GLN A 107 8.54 16.82 -9.14
N VAL A 108 8.19 16.07 -8.08
CA VAL A 108 8.93 16.09 -6.81
C VAL A 108 10.37 15.66 -7.02
N GLN A 109 10.63 14.59 -7.78
CA GLN A 109 11.98 14.13 -8.09
C GLN A 109 12.81 15.21 -8.79
N ASN A 110 12.24 15.91 -9.76
CA ASN A 110 12.90 17.01 -10.45
C ASN A 110 13.26 18.16 -9.48
N ARG A 111 12.35 18.52 -8.58
CA ARG A 111 12.60 19.55 -7.56
C ARG A 111 13.67 19.13 -6.55
N VAL A 112 13.63 17.88 -6.10
CA VAL A 112 14.65 17.31 -5.20
C VAL A 112 16.02 17.28 -5.88
N SER A 113 16.09 16.96 -7.19
CA SER A 113 17.35 16.98 -7.94
C SER A 113 17.98 18.39 -7.99
N ILE A 114 17.17 19.45 -8.05
CA ILE A 114 17.68 20.84 -7.95
C ILE A 114 18.23 21.10 -6.55
N ALA A 115 17.56 20.61 -5.50
CA ALA A 115 18.01 20.79 -4.12
C ALA A 115 19.35 20.09 -3.82
N GLN A 116 19.71 19.03 -4.54
CA GLN A 116 20.91 18.22 -4.28
C GLN A 116 22.20 19.05 -4.26
N SER A 117 22.30 20.10 -5.08
CA SER A 117 23.46 20.99 -5.10
C SER A 117 23.70 21.76 -3.80
N SER A 118 22.65 21.91 -2.98
CA SER A 118 22.67 22.63 -1.70
C SER A 118 22.78 21.69 -0.49
N LEU A 119 22.76 20.37 -0.72
CA LEU A 119 22.82 19.38 0.35
C LEU A 119 24.25 19.07 0.77
N PRO A 120 24.48 18.69 2.04
CA PRO A 120 25.79 18.20 2.51
C PRO A 120 26.26 16.99 1.72
N GLU A 121 27.56 16.90 1.42
CA GLU A 121 28.15 15.80 0.67
C GLU A 121 27.79 14.40 1.21
N PRO A 122 27.78 14.11 2.54
CA PRO A 122 27.38 12.82 3.07
C PRO A 122 25.95 12.42 2.71
N VAL A 123 25.02 13.39 2.57
CA VAL A 123 23.62 13.15 2.17
C VAL A 123 23.55 12.84 0.68
N VAL A 124 24.31 13.57 -0.14
CA VAL A 124 24.36 13.35 -1.60
C VAL A 124 24.95 11.98 -1.93
N VAL A 125 26.01 11.56 -1.21
CA VAL A 125 26.63 10.24 -1.37
C VAL A 125 25.70 9.10 -0.95
N GLN A 126 24.90 9.29 0.12
CA GLN A 126 23.88 8.31 0.54
C GLN A 126 22.70 8.26 -0.45
N GLY A 127 22.41 9.38 -1.10
CA GLY A 127 21.27 9.57 -1.99
C GLY A 127 20.00 10.02 -1.28
N VAL A 128 19.18 10.76 -2.04
CA VAL A 128 17.84 11.15 -1.63
C VAL A 128 16.85 10.32 -2.44
N THR A 129 15.96 9.62 -1.77
CA THR A 129 14.96 8.77 -2.40
C THR A 129 13.60 9.46 -2.43
N VAL A 130 12.92 9.37 -3.58
CA VAL A 130 11.54 9.85 -3.75
C VAL A 130 10.68 8.67 -4.16
N GLN A 131 9.64 8.39 -3.38
CA GLN A 131 8.78 7.24 -3.59
C GLN A 131 7.32 7.61 -3.40
N LYS A 132 6.44 6.97 -4.18
CA LYS A 132 5.02 7.01 -3.89
C LYS A 132 4.78 6.32 -2.56
N GLN A 133 4.02 6.95 -1.69
CA GLN A 133 3.60 6.34 -0.45
C GLN A 133 2.12 5.99 -0.54
N SER A 134 1.82 4.69 -0.57
CA SER A 134 0.46 4.23 -0.34
C SER A 134 0.22 4.19 1.17
N SER A 135 -0.93 4.72 1.61
CA SER A 135 -1.36 4.62 3.01
C SER A 135 -1.97 3.25 3.33
N ASN A 136 -2.34 2.48 2.31
CA ASN A 136 -3.09 1.24 2.49
C ASN A 136 -2.16 0.04 2.63
N ILE A 137 -2.02 -0.44 3.85
CA ILE A 137 -1.31 -1.68 4.15
C ILE A 137 -2.27 -2.84 3.93
N VAL A 138 -1.89 -3.79 3.03
CA VAL A 138 -2.68 -5.00 2.76
C VAL A 138 -2.40 -6.05 3.82
N MET A 139 -1.12 -6.28 4.14
CA MET A 139 -0.75 -7.26 5.15
C MET A 139 0.60 -6.98 5.81
N PHE A 140 0.75 -7.55 7.00
CA PHE A 140 2.04 -7.70 7.67
C PHE A 140 2.46 -9.17 7.68
N LEU A 141 3.64 -9.42 7.15
CA LEU A 141 4.32 -10.71 7.27
C LEU A 141 5.43 -10.59 8.32
N THR A 142 5.66 -11.64 9.07
CA THR A 142 6.77 -11.69 10.03
C THR A 142 7.62 -12.91 9.78
N MET A 143 8.93 -12.71 9.71
CA MET A 143 9.90 -13.79 9.66
C MET A 143 10.43 -14.08 11.06
N THR A 144 10.42 -15.34 11.45
CA THR A 144 10.87 -15.80 12.75
C THR A 144 11.87 -16.93 12.63
N SER A 145 12.76 -17.05 13.62
CA SER A 145 13.64 -18.21 13.77
C SER A 145 13.11 -19.09 14.89
N GLN A 146 12.93 -20.41 14.63
CA GLN A 146 12.34 -21.36 15.59
C GLN A 146 13.17 -21.45 16.89
N ASP A 147 14.49 -21.55 16.79
CA ASP A 147 15.38 -21.76 17.94
C ASP A 147 16.24 -20.54 18.26
N SER A 148 15.85 -19.33 17.81
CA SER A 148 16.63 -18.10 17.95
C SER A 148 18.07 -18.22 17.40
N VAL A 149 18.30 -19.16 16.49
CA VAL A 149 19.59 -19.38 15.82
C VAL A 149 19.97 -18.14 15.01
N TYR A 150 18.97 -17.53 14.37
CA TYR A 150 19.14 -16.31 13.59
C TYR A 150 18.60 -15.11 14.36
N ASN A 151 19.42 -14.08 14.47
CA ASN A 151 19.05 -12.83 15.12
C ASN A 151 18.18 -11.95 14.18
N SER A 152 17.57 -10.90 14.73
CA SER A 152 16.73 -9.96 13.97
C SER A 152 17.49 -9.30 12.81
N LEU A 153 18.79 -9.05 12.95
CA LEU A 153 19.63 -8.45 11.91
C LEU A 153 19.72 -9.37 10.69
N TYR A 154 20.00 -10.66 10.92
CA TYR A 154 20.03 -11.65 9.84
C TYR A 154 18.67 -11.75 9.12
N LEU A 155 17.58 -11.90 9.89
CA LEU A 155 16.23 -12.02 9.32
C LEU A 155 15.84 -10.79 8.50
N THR A 156 16.15 -9.59 9.00
CA THR A 156 15.87 -8.34 8.28
C THR A 156 16.64 -8.24 6.97
N ASN A 157 17.94 -8.57 7.00
CA ASN A 157 18.75 -8.53 5.79
C ASN A 157 18.37 -9.64 4.80
N TYR A 158 18.05 -10.84 5.30
CA TYR A 158 17.53 -11.91 4.45
C TYR A 158 16.25 -11.50 3.73
N ALA A 159 15.31 -10.88 4.47
CA ALA A 159 14.07 -10.37 3.89
C ALA A 159 14.33 -9.31 2.82
N LYS A 160 15.20 -8.34 3.10
CA LYS A 160 15.56 -7.27 2.16
C LYS A 160 16.18 -7.81 0.86
N LEU A 161 17.11 -8.75 0.98
CA LEU A 161 17.87 -9.25 -0.18
C LEU A 161 17.09 -10.27 -1.02
N ASN A 162 16.24 -11.09 -0.39
CA ASN A 162 15.61 -12.21 -1.07
C ASN A 162 14.11 -12.06 -1.29
N LEU A 163 13.40 -11.28 -0.46
CA LEU A 163 11.95 -11.22 -0.51
C LEU A 163 11.43 -9.92 -1.11
N VAL A 164 12.02 -8.75 -0.79
CA VAL A 164 11.49 -7.44 -1.20
C VAL A 164 11.29 -7.37 -2.71
N ASP A 165 12.31 -7.67 -3.51
CA ASP A 165 12.23 -7.59 -4.97
C ASP A 165 11.21 -8.56 -5.56
N GLN A 166 11.09 -9.75 -4.97
CA GLN A 166 10.15 -10.77 -5.42
C GLN A 166 8.71 -10.38 -5.09
N LEU A 167 8.46 -9.85 -3.90
CA LEU A 167 7.14 -9.41 -3.46
C LEU A 167 6.69 -8.13 -4.17
N THR A 168 7.61 -7.21 -4.46
CA THR A 168 7.30 -5.98 -5.21
C THR A 168 6.86 -6.28 -6.65
N ARG A 169 7.28 -7.42 -7.23
CA ARG A 169 6.85 -7.84 -8.57
C ARG A 169 5.46 -8.47 -8.62
N VAL A 170 4.84 -8.72 -7.47
CA VAL A 170 3.46 -9.22 -7.43
C VAL A 170 2.52 -8.12 -7.93
N PRO A 171 1.64 -8.40 -8.91
CA PRO A 171 0.72 -7.40 -9.44
C PRO A 171 -0.13 -6.75 -8.35
N GLY A 172 -0.20 -5.42 -8.35
CA GLY A 172 -0.97 -4.64 -7.39
C GLY A 172 -0.23 -4.31 -6.08
N VAL A 173 0.99 -4.82 -5.87
CA VAL A 173 1.87 -4.38 -4.77
C VAL A 173 2.49 -3.03 -5.14
N GLY A 174 2.29 -2.03 -4.29
CA GLY A 174 2.84 -0.68 -4.44
C GLY A 174 4.22 -0.52 -3.81
N ALA A 175 4.40 -1.06 -2.61
CA ALA A 175 5.68 -1.03 -1.90
C ALA A 175 5.79 -2.19 -0.90
N VAL A 176 7.02 -2.59 -0.60
CA VAL A 176 7.35 -3.58 0.43
C VAL A 176 8.39 -2.99 1.36
N ASN A 177 8.01 -2.78 2.62
CA ASN A 177 8.90 -2.21 3.63
C ASN A 177 9.26 -3.25 4.68
N VAL A 178 10.56 -3.47 4.88
CA VAL A 178 11.07 -4.36 5.93
C VAL A 178 11.41 -3.54 7.16
N MET A 179 10.76 -3.85 8.26
CA MET A 179 10.96 -3.24 9.57
C MET A 179 11.69 -4.21 10.50
N GLY A 180 12.71 -3.73 11.20
CA GLY A 180 13.51 -4.56 12.11
C GLY A 180 14.86 -3.94 12.39
N ALA A 181 15.86 -4.78 12.64
CA ALA A 181 17.24 -4.31 12.74
C ALA A 181 17.67 -3.67 11.41
N GLY A 182 18.57 -2.70 11.47
CA GLY A 182 19.12 -2.05 10.28
C GLY A 182 19.90 -3.01 9.37
N ASP A 183 20.46 -2.47 8.32
CA ASP A 183 21.33 -3.24 7.43
C ASP A 183 22.65 -3.62 8.10
N TYR A 184 23.32 -4.67 7.59
CA TYR A 184 24.66 -4.97 8.02
C TYR A 184 25.61 -3.80 7.75
N SER A 185 26.38 -3.44 8.76
CA SER A 185 27.36 -2.37 8.70
C SER A 185 28.61 -2.75 9.49
N MET A 186 29.76 -2.31 9.00
CA MET A 186 31.00 -2.40 9.77
C MET A 186 30.98 -1.34 10.86
N ARG A 187 30.91 -1.75 12.12
CA ARG A 187 30.85 -0.87 13.29
C ARG A 187 32.25 -0.68 13.85
N ILE A 188 32.71 0.56 13.88
CA ILE A 188 34.02 0.94 14.38
C ILE A 188 33.82 1.74 15.66
N TRP A 189 34.13 1.11 16.79
CA TRP A 189 34.01 1.69 18.12
C TRP A 189 35.36 2.27 18.51
N LEU A 190 35.53 3.59 18.35
CA LEU A 190 36.78 4.27 18.67
C LEU A 190 36.98 4.28 20.19
N ASP A 191 38.22 4.01 20.62
CA ASP A 191 38.63 4.16 22.03
C ASP A 191 39.20 5.57 22.24
N PRO A 192 38.49 6.46 22.96
CA PRO A 192 38.92 7.84 23.16
C PRO A 192 40.26 7.95 23.89
N GLU A 193 40.53 7.06 24.84
CA GLU A 193 41.79 7.08 25.63
C GLU A 193 42.97 6.62 24.78
N ALA A 194 42.81 5.54 24.03
CA ALA A 194 43.83 5.07 23.09
C ALA A 194 44.14 6.12 22.03
N MET A 195 43.17 6.86 21.55
CA MET A 195 43.31 7.98 20.61
C MET A 195 44.04 9.18 21.24
N ARG A 196 43.66 9.55 22.46
CA ARG A 196 44.29 10.64 23.23
C ARG A 196 45.78 10.41 23.46
N ILE A 197 46.14 9.22 23.91
CA ILE A 197 47.57 8.84 24.16
C ILE A 197 48.41 8.94 22.88
N ARG A 198 47.79 8.66 21.72
CA ARG A 198 48.47 8.65 20.41
C ARG A 198 48.29 9.93 19.62
N ASN A 199 47.61 10.95 20.20
CA ASN A 199 47.29 12.22 19.53
C ASN A 199 46.63 12.01 18.16
N ILE A 200 45.58 11.15 18.10
CA ILE A 200 44.80 10.91 16.90
C ILE A 200 43.43 11.55 17.07
N SER A 201 42.97 12.29 16.06
CA SER A 201 41.64 12.85 16.02
C SER A 201 40.65 11.89 15.31
N PRO A 202 39.35 11.93 15.66
CA PRO A 202 38.33 11.17 14.93
C PRO A 202 38.30 11.48 13.42
N GLN A 203 38.59 12.73 13.04
CA GLN A 203 38.65 13.16 11.67
C GLN A 203 39.79 12.48 10.89
N GLN A 204 40.93 12.26 11.50
CA GLN A 204 42.06 11.52 10.88
C GLN A 204 41.67 10.06 10.65
N VAL A 205 40.97 9.44 11.60
CA VAL A 205 40.47 8.06 11.45
C VAL A 205 39.48 7.98 10.29
N TYR A 206 38.54 8.90 10.23
CA TYR A 206 37.55 8.97 9.14
C TYR A 206 38.22 9.09 7.77
N GLN A 207 39.15 10.03 7.62
CA GLN A 207 39.92 10.23 6.37
C GLN A 207 40.73 8.99 5.97
N SER A 208 41.35 8.32 6.95
CA SER A 208 42.11 7.11 6.68
C SER A 208 41.24 5.96 6.21
N ILE A 209 40.05 5.80 6.79
CA ILE A 209 39.07 4.82 6.34
C ILE A 209 38.56 5.17 4.94
N GLN A 210 38.19 6.41 4.70
CA GLN A 210 37.70 6.88 3.40
C GLN A 210 38.70 6.67 2.28
N SER A 211 40.00 6.94 2.53
CA SER A 211 41.06 6.80 1.54
C SER A 211 41.45 5.37 1.21
N GLN A 212 41.28 4.43 2.17
CA GLN A 212 41.70 3.02 2.01
C GLN A 212 40.52 2.07 1.74
N ASN A 213 39.26 2.49 1.95
CA ASN A 213 38.08 1.70 1.64
C ASN A 213 37.39 2.22 0.37
N VAL A 214 38.11 2.20 -0.73
CA VAL A 214 37.67 2.71 -2.04
C VAL A 214 37.75 1.60 -3.07
N GLU A 215 36.78 1.55 -3.96
CA GLU A 215 36.84 0.69 -5.14
C GLU A 215 37.45 1.46 -6.30
N VAL A 216 38.59 0.97 -6.76
CA VAL A 216 39.37 1.61 -7.84
C VAL A 216 39.50 0.65 -9.01
N SER A 217 39.18 1.14 -10.21
CA SER A 217 39.52 0.43 -11.44
C SER A 217 41.00 0.65 -11.75
N ALA A 218 41.80 -0.44 -11.74
CA ALA A 218 43.21 -0.36 -11.99
C ALA A 218 43.60 -0.36 -13.49
N GLY A 219 42.59 -0.48 -14.38
CA GLY A 219 42.82 -0.48 -15.83
C GLY A 219 43.24 -1.83 -16.41
N TYR A 220 44.01 -1.79 -17.50
CA TYR A 220 44.38 -2.96 -18.28
C TYR A 220 45.87 -2.94 -18.58
N ILE A 221 46.46 -4.12 -18.68
CA ILE A 221 47.82 -4.32 -19.22
C ILE A 221 47.72 -4.98 -20.61
N GLY A 222 48.58 -4.59 -21.53
CA GLY A 222 48.60 -5.14 -22.88
C GLY A 222 47.60 -4.52 -23.85
N GLN A 223 47.06 -3.33 -23.51
CA GLN A 223 46.20 -2.61 -24.43
C GLN A 223 47.00 -2.16 -25.67
N PRO A 224 46.51 -2.41 -26.91
CA PRO A 224 47.19 -1.98 -28.11
C PRO A 224 47.35 -0.45 -28.16
N ILE A 225 48.59 0.02 -28.32
CA ILE A 225 48.89 1.43 -28.54
C ILE A 225 49.28 1.58 -30.00
N GLY A 226 48.34 1.99 -30.87
CA GLY A 226 48.59 2.18 -32.31
C GLY A 226 48.36 0.93 -33.15
N GLN A 227 48.65 1.05 -34.48
CA GLN A 227 48.36 0.00 -35.46
C GLN A 227 49.36 -1.19 -35.48
N ASP A 228 50.50 -1.09 -34.80
CA ASP A 228 51.60 -2.09 -34.86
C ASP A 228 51.66 -2.99 -33.61
N ASN A 229 50.59 -3.20 -32.90
CA ASN A 229 50.64 -3.92 -31.64
C ASN A 229 50.41 -5.43 -31.81
N ASN A 230 51.46 -6.20 -31.59
CA ASN A 230 51.49 -7.66 -31.71
C ASN A 230 51.05 -8.36 -30.38
N ASN A 231 50.43 -7.63 -29.44
CA ASN A 231 49.96 -8.19 -28.19
C ASN A 231 48.60 -8.88 -28.39
N ALA A 232 48.63 -10.21 -28.29
CA ALA A 232 47.46 -11.05 -28.50
C ALA A 232 46.46 -11.03 -27.32
N PHE A 233 46.85 -10.49 -26.15
CA PHE A 233 46.06 -10.57 -24.94
C PHE A 233 46.07 -9.25 -24.14
N GLN A 234 44.87 -8.86 -23.70
CA GLN A 234 44.67 -7.77 -22.75
C GLN A 234 44.28 -8.36 -21.39
N TYR A 235 44.99 -7.98 -20.35
CA TYR A 235 44.70 -8.42 -18.98
C TYR A 235 44.09 -7.30 -18.17
N THR A 236 42.91 -7.55 -17.61
CA THR A 236 42.27 -6.65 -16.62
C THR A 236 43.01 -6.76 -15.30
N LEU A 237 43.47 -5.64 -14.78
CA LEU A 237 44.03 -5.59 -13.43
C LEU A 237 42.93 -5.60 -12.39
N ASN A 238 42.88 -6.64 -11.57
CA ASN A 238 41.97 -6.75 -10.47
C ASN A 238 42.69 -6.36 -9.18
N VAL A 239 42.28 -5.24 -8.58
CA VAL A 239 42.81 -4.74 -7.30
C VAL A 239 41.82 -5.05 -6.20
N GLN A 240 42.28 -5.24 -4.98
CA GLN A 240 41.45 -5.35 -3.83
C GLN A 240 40.59 -4.07 -3.70
N GLY A 241 39.27 -4.20 -3.88
CA GLY A 241 38.31 -3.12 -3.76
C GLY A 241 37.96 -2.81 -2.31
N ARG A 242 36.67 -2.53 -2.05
CA ARG A 242 36.16 -2.26 -0.70
C ARG A 242 36.47 -3.40 0.27
N LEU A 243 36.82 -3.04 1.48
CA LEU A 243 37.11 -3.98 2.56
C LEU A 243 35.82 -4.68 3.00
N LYS A 244 35.89 -5.99 3.30
CA LYS A 244 34.70 -6.83 3.54
C LYS A 244 34.69 -7.48 4.91
N SER A 245 35.80 -7.52 5.64
CA SER A 245 35.86 -8.18 6.94
C SER A 245 36.40 -7.26 8.05
N PRO A 246 36.04 -7.51 9.32
CA PRO A 246 36.58 -6.75 10.45
C PRO A 246 38.10 -6.72 10.50
N GLU A 247 38.76 -7.82 10.10
CA GLU A 247 40.21 -7.93 10.08
C GLU A 247 40.82 -6.97 9.06
N GLN A 248 40.26 -6.93 7.84
CA GLN A 248 40.69 -6.00 6.79
C GLN A 248 40.56 -4.54 7.23
N PHE A 249 39.43 -4.19 7.86
CA PHE A 249 39.25 -2.86 8.43
C PHE A 249 40.25 -2.59 9.58
N GLY A 250 40.54 -3.59 10.40
CA GLY A 250 41.55 -3.49 11.46
C GLY A 250 42.94 -3.17 10.95
N ASP A 251 43.28 -3.60 9.78
CA ASP A 251 44.59 -3.39 9.15
C ASP A 251 44.75 -2.03 8.43
N ILE A 252 43.68 -1.19 8.38
CA ILE A 252 43.75 0.20 7.88
C ILE A 252 44.84 0.96 8.63
N ILE A 253 45.75 1.59 7.88
CA ILE A 253 46.84 2.38 8.43
C ILE A 253 46.35 3.80 8.73
N ILE A 254 46.39 4.18 10.00
CA ILE A 254 45.99 5.53 10.45
C ILE A 254 47.18 6.50 10.36
N ARG A 255 48.38 6.01 10.79
CA ARG A 255 49.61 6.83 10.75
C ARG A 255 50.83 5.95 10.69
N ARG A 256 51.84 6.41 9.97
CA ARG A 256 53.18 5.84 9.99
C ARG A 256 54.06 6.69 10.92
N GLU A 257 54.69 6.06 11.89
CA GLU A 257 55.62 6.73 12.79
C GLU A 257 57.02 6.85 12.20
N GLN A 258 57.83 7.79 12.74
CA GLN A 258 59.18 8.04 12.27
C GLN A 258 60.11 6.85 12.39
N ASN A 259 59.86 5.97 13.36
CA ASN A 259 60.59 4.71 13.58
C ASN A 259 60.19 3.58 12.63
N GLY A 260 59.27 3.86 11.68
CA GLY A 260 58.74 2.87 10.74
C GLY A 260 57.57 2.05 11.25
N ALA A 261 57.17 2.16 12.52
CA ALA A 261 55.99 1.49 13.06
C ALA A 261 54.73 2.04 12.41
N MET A 262 53.73 1.17 12.15
CA MET A 262 52.44 1.53 11.57
C MET A 262 51.38 1.44 12.66
N LEU A 263 50.73 2.55 12.94
CA LEU A 263 49.54 2.57 13.76
C LEU A 263 48.33 2.16 12.92
N ARG A 264 47.66 1.09 13.31
CA ARG A 264 46.51 0.54 12.62
C ARG A 264 45.21 0.83 13.36
N LEU A 265 44.10 0.73 12.64
CA LEU A 265 42.77 0.99 13.20
C LEU A 265 42.45 0.07 14.40
N LYS A 266 42.86 -1.20 14.35
CA LYS A 266 42.69 -2.16 15.46
C LYS A 266 43.39 -1.75 16.76
N ASP A 267 44.39 -0.87 16.70
CA ASP A 267 45.15 -0.43 17.87
C ASP A 267 44.41 0.69 18.65
N ILE A 268 43.36 1.28 18.04
CA ILE A 268 42.58 2.40 18.59
C ILE A 268 41.06 2.21 18.51
N ALA A 269 40.61 1.06 17.98
CA ALA A 269 39.19 0.80 17.81
C ALA A 269 38.88 -0.70 17.88
N ARG A 270 37.69 -1.02 18.40
CA ARG A 270 37.06 -2.32 18.23
C ARG A 270 36.20 -2.31 16.95
N ILE A 271 36.32 -3.36 16.14
CA ILE A 271 35.65 -3.45 14.84
C ILE A 271 34.80 -4.71 14.83
N ASP A 272 33.50 -4.52 14.63
CA ASP A 272 32.52 -5.59 14.62
C ASP A 272 31.58 -5.46 13.41
N LEU A 273 31.13 -6.57 12.86
CA LEU A 273 30.02 -6.59 11.92
C LEU A 273 28.70 -6.54 12.71
N GLY A 274 27.98 -5.46 12.57
CA GLY A 274 26.74 -5.23 13.31
C GLY A 274 25.66 -4.55 12.49
N SER A 275 24.66 -3.97 13.16
CA SER A 275 23.60 -3.20 12.52
C SER A 275 24.02 -1.76 12.25
N ALA A 276 23.61 -1.20 11.11
CA ALA A 276 23.78 0.22 10.81
C ALA A 276 23.03 1.11 11.81
N SER A 277 21.91 0.62 12.35
CA SER A 277 21.12 1.32 13.37
C SER A 277 20.55 0.32 14.38
N TYR A 278 20.52 0.71 15.64
CA TYR A 278 19.88 -0.05 16.73
C TYR A 278 18.61 0.64 17.26
N SER A 279 18.11 1.64 16.53
CA SER A 279 16.95 2.45 16.96
C SER A 279 15.62 1.70 16.85
N VAL A 280 15.54 0.68 16.00
CA VAL A 280 14.33 -0.11 15.77
C VAL A 280 14.58 -1.57 16.12
N VAL A 281 13.69 -2.15 16.91
CA VAL A 281 13.71 -3.58 17.29
C VAL A 281 12.34 -4.16 17.00
N SER A 282 12.29 -5.23 16.20
CA SER A 282 11.06 -5.98 15.90
C SER A 282 11.04 -7.29 16.69
N ARG A 283 9.91 -7.57 17.36
CA ARG A 283 9.69 -8.80 18.11
C ARG A 283 8.27 -9.29 17.92
N LEU A 284 8.10 -10.60 17.80
CA LEU A 284 6.81 -11.29 17.80
C LEU A 284 6.80 -12.26 18.98
N ASN A 285 5.85 -12.10 19.91
CA ASN A 285 5.76 -12.93 21.12
C ASN A 285 7.08 -13.02 21.90
N GLY A 286 7.81 -11.90 22.00
CA GLY A 286 9.09 -11.80 22.68
C GLY A 286 10.32 -12.31 21.89
N LYS A 287 10.12 -13.00 20.76
CA LYS A 287 11.20 -13.52 19.91
C LYS A 287 11.65 -12.48 18.87
N PRO A 288 12.95 -12.41 18.55
CA PRO A 288 13.45 -11.54 17.47
C PRO A 288 12.79 -11.91 16.15
N THR A 289 12.39 -10.89 15.39
CA THR A 289 11.73 -11.07 14.09
C THR A 289 12.11 -9.97 13.12
N ALA A 290 11.85 -10.18 11.82
CA ALA A 290 11.75 -9.13 10.82
C ALA A 290 10.28 -9.00 10.41
N ALA A 291 9.74 -7.80 10.47
CA ALA A 291 8.38 -7.51 10.01
C ALA A 291 8.44 -6.92 8.59
N ILE A 292 7.54 -7.37 7.72
CA ILE A 292 7.45 -6.95 6.33
C ILE A 292 6.05 -6.39 6.14
N ALA A 293 5.95 -5.08 5.88
CA ALA A 293 4.71 -4.42 5.55
C ALA A 293 4.54 -4.37 4.03
N ILE A 294 3.41 -4.83 3.54
CA ILE A 294 3.06 -4.82 2.13
C ILE A 294 1.97 -3.79 1.89
N TYR A 295 2.27 -2.85 1.02
CA TYR A 295 1.39 -1.75 0.66
C TYR A 295 0.76 -2.00 -0.70
N GLN A 296 -0.50 -1.64 -0.82
CA GLN A 296 -1.26 -1.75 -2.05
C GLN A 296 -0.90 -0.62 -3.02
N GLN A 297 -0.88 -0.91 -4.31
CA GLN A 297 -0.88 0.13 -5.33
C GLN A 297 -2.29 0.76 -5.41
N PRO A 298 -2.42 2.10 -5.49
CA PRO A 298 -3.72 2.75 -5.68
C PRO A 298 -4.50 2.16 -6.85
N GLY A 299 -5.80 1.91 -6.67
CA GLY A 299 -6.67 1.33 -7.69
C GLY A 299 -6.52 -0.18 -7.91
N SER A 300 -5.64 -0.88 -7.20
CA SER A 300 -5.53 -2.34 -7.30
C SER A 300 -6.53 -3.06 -6.38
N ASN A 301 -6.73 -4.35 -6.62
CA ASN A 301 -7.61 -5.19 -5.82
C ASN A 301 -6.85 -5.82 -4.64
N SER A 302 -7.21 -5.46 -3.40
CA SER A 302 -6.55 -5.97 -2.19
C SER A 302 -6.61 -7.50 -2.05
N LEU A 303 -7.71 -8.13 -2.49
CA LEU A 303 -7.89 -9.59 -2.41
C LEU A 303 -6.90 -10.32 -3.33
N ASP A 304 -6.73 -9.80 -4.56
CA ASP A 304 -5.80 -10.36 -5.53
C ASP A 304 -4.35 -10.15 -5.09
N VAL A 305 -4.05 -8.99 -4.52
CA VAL A 305 -2.73 -8.69 -3.93
C VAL A 305 -2.43 -9.66 -2.80
N SER A 306 -3.35 -9.84 -1.84
CA SER A 306 -3.17 -10.76 -0.71
C SER A 306 -2.95 -12.19 -1.20
N LYS A 307 -3.78 -12.67 -2.13
CA LYS A 307 -3.66 -14.00 -2.74
C LYS A 307 -2.32 -14.17 -3.47
N GLY A 308 -1.92 -13.19 -4.26
CA GLY A 308 -0.65 -13.23 -5.01
C GLY A 308 0.56 -13.22 -4.08
N VAL A 309 0.53 -12.41 -3.03
CA VAL A 309 1.60 -12.35 -2.01
C VAL A 309 1.70 -13.66 -1.24
N LYS A 310 0.58 -14.23 -0.78
CA LYS A 310 0.57 -15.52 -0.08
C LYS A 310 1.13 -16.65 -0.95
N ALA A 311 0.71 -16.73 -2.21
CA ALA A 311 1.23 -17.72 -3.16
C ALA A 311 2.74 -17.53 -3.40
N LYS A 312 3.20 -16.28 -3.56
CA LYS A 312 4.63 -15.99 -3.75
C LYS A 312 5.45 -16.30 -2.51
N MET A 313 4.93 -16.03 -1.32
CA MET A 313 5.58 -16.38 -0.05
C MET A 313 5.69 -17.90 0.15
N GLU A 314 4.69 -18.68 -0.25
CA GLU A 314 4.73 -20.13 -0.21
C GLU A 314 5.82 -20.70 -1.13
N GLU A 315 5.93 -20.15 -2.36
CA GLU A 315 7.02 -20.47 -3.29
C GLU A 315 8.40 -20.17 -2.68
N LEU A 316 8.56 -18.97 -2.12
CA LEU A 316 9.83 -18.52 -1.53
C LEU A 316 10.18 -19.27 -0.25
N ALA A 317 9.19 -19.69 0.52
CA ALA A 317 9.41 -20.46 1.77
C ALA A 317 10.14 -21.79 1.55
N ALA A 318 10.00 -22.39 0.38
CA ALA A 318 10.74 -23.59 0.01
C ALA A 318 12.28 -23.37 -0.03
N SER A 319 12.72 -22.11 -0.22
CA SER A 319 14.14 -21.73 -0.27
C SER A 319 14.68 -21.16 1.05
N PHE A 320 13.88 -21.12 2.11
CA PHE A 320 14.29 -20.54 3.38
C PHE A 320 15.39 -21.36 4.06
N PRO A 321 16.32 -20.73 4.77
CA PRO A 321 17.28 -21.43 5.61
C PRO A 321 16.55 -22.30 6.65
N LYS A 322 17.14 -23.44 7.01
CA LYS A 322 16.57 -24.33 8.03
C LYS A 322 16.32 -23.57 9.35
N GLY A 323 15.11 -23.68 9.87
CA GLY A 323 14.71 -23.01 11.12
C GLY A 323 14.18 -21.59 10.94
N VAL A 324 14.09 -21.06 9.71
CA VAL A 324 13.40 -19.81 9.40
C VAL A 324 11.98 -20.15 8.92
N SER A 325 11.01 -19.44 9.47
CA SER A 325 9.60 -19.54 9.07
C SER A 325 8.99 -18.14 8.93
N TYR A 326 7.88 -18.06 8.21
CA TYR A 326 7.10 -16.82 8.13
C TYR A 326 5.69 -17.05 8.67
N ASN A 327 5.07 -15.97 9.13
CA ASN A 327 3.67 -15.94 9.53
C ASN A 327 3.01 -14.69 8.95
N VAL A 328 1.76 -14.82 8.54
CA VAL A 328 0.89 -13.67 8.25
C VAL A 328 0.36 -13.18 9.59
N THR A 329 0.85 -12.03 10.05
CA THR A 329 0.50 -11.50 11.38
C THR A 329 -0.75 -10.64 11.33
N LEU A 330 -0.93 -9.93 10.24
CA LEU A 330 -2.13 -9.13 9.97
C LEU A 330 -2.44 -9.24 8.48
N ASP A 331 -3.69 -9.55 8.16
CA ASP A 331 -4.24 -9.49 6.81
C ASP A 331 -5.50 -8.64 6.84
N THR A 332 -5.45 -7.48 6.20
CA THR A 332 -6.62 -6.59 6.14
C THR A 332 -7.72 -7.15 5.25
N THR A 333 -7.39 -8.11 4.37
CA THR A 333 -8.38 -8.76 3.49
C THR A 333 -9.30 -9.72 4.24
N ASP A 334 -8.92 -10.19 5.43
CA ASP A 334 -9.79 -11.02 6.27
C ASP A 334 -11.07 -10.25 6.68
N VAL A 335 -10.92 -8.94 6.97
CA VAL A 335 -12.06 -8.06 7.27
C VAL A 335 -12.95 -7.89 6.03
N ILE A 336 -12.36 -7.78 4.85
CA ILE A 336 -13.10 -7.67 3.59
C ILE A 336 -13.88 -8.95 3.32
N HIS A 337 -13.25 -10.11 3.47
CA HIS A 337 -13.92 -11.42 3.33
C HIS A 337 -15.09 -11.55 4.31
N ALA A 338 -14.87 -11.27 5.59
CA ALA A 338 -15.92 -11.31 6.60
C ALA A 338 -17.08 -10.35 6.26
N SER A 339 -16.78 -9.16 5.73
CA SER A 339 -17.80 -8.19 5.31
C SER A 339 -18.61 -8.68 4.10
N ILE A 340 -17.96 -9.30 3.12
CA ILE A 340 -18.63 -9.89 1.95
C ILE A 340 -19.52 -11.05 2.38
N ASP A 341 -19.03 -11.93 3.24
CA ASP A 341 -19.79 -13.07 3.77
C ASP A 341 -21.02 -12.61 4.55
N GLU A 342 -20.88 -11.57 5.39
CA GLU A 342 -21.99 -10.95 6.12
C GLU A 342 -23.05 -10.35 5.18
N VAL A 343 -22.63 -9.67 4.10
CA VAL A 343 -23.54 -9.19 3.05
C VAL A 343 -24.30 -10.34 2.41
N MET A 344 -23.61 -11.43 2.07
CA MET A 344 -24.25 -12.59 1.45
C MET A 344 -25.24 -13.26 2.39
N VAL A 345 -24.87 -13.47 3.66
CA VAL A 345 -25.77 -14.05 4.68
C VAL A 345 -26.99 -13.16 4.86
N THR A 346 -26.80 -11.86 5.08
CA THR A 346 -27.89 -10.89 5.26
C THR A 346 -28.79 -10.84 4.02
N PHE A 347 -28.23 -10.91 2.83
CA PHE A 347 -29.00 -10.98 1.58
C PHE A 347 -29.91 -12.20 1.52
N PHE A 348 -29.41 -13.40 1.86
CA PHE A 348 -30.23 -14.61 1.87
C PHE A 348 -31.27 -14.60 2.99
N GLU A 349 -30.92 -14.15 4.20
CA GLU A 349 -31.82 -14.04 5.32
C GLU A 349 -32.97 -13.06 5.03
N THR A 350 -32.65 -11.86 4.54
CA THR A 350 -33.67 -10.84 4.20
C THR A 350 -34.55 -11.30 3.05
N THR A 351 -33.98 -11.93 2.02
CA THR A 351 -34.76 -12.46 0.90
C THR A 351 -35.71 -13.56 1.37
N LEU A 352 -35.24 -14.49 2.22
CA LEU A 352 -36.07 -15.57 2.78
C LEU A 352 -37.21 -15.02 3.64
N LEU A 353 -36.90 -14.05 4.52
CA LEU A 353 -37.88 -13.41 5.40
C LEU A 353 -38.93 -12.69 4.57
N VAL A 354 -38.54 -11.95 3.53
CA VAL A 354 -39.47 -11.28 2.62
C VAL A 354 -40.38 -12.26 1.90
N ILE A 355 -39.85 -13.36 1.38
CA ILE A 355 -40.60 -14.44 0.75
C ILE A 355 -41.65 -14.99 1.72
N LEU A 356 -41.26 -15.24 2.96
CA LEU A 356 -42.13 -15.77 4.01
C LEU A 356 -43.24 -14.78 4.36
N VAL A 357 -42.92 -13.51 4.54
CA VAL A 357 -43.89 -12.45 4.86
C VAL A 357 -44.89 -12.30 3.72
N ILE A 358 -44.42 -12.15 2.47
CA ILE A 358 -45.31 -12.00 1.31
C ILE A 358 -46.22 -13.23 1.15
N PHE A 359 -45.68 -14.44 1.34
CA PHE A 359 -46.44 -15.68 1.25
C PHE A 359 -47.51 -15.77 2.34
N LEU A 360 -47.20 -15.32 3.56
CA LEU A 360 -48.13 -15.36 4.68
C LEU A 360 -49.31 -14.37 4.52
N PHE A 361 -49.02 -13.15 3.99
CA PHE A 361 -50.03 -12.11 3.83
C PHE A 361 -50.86 -12.24 2.54
N LEU A 362 -50.18 -12.51 1.40
CA LEU A 362 -50.84 -12.57 0.09
C LEU A 362 -51.36 -13.95 -0.28
N GLN A 363 -50.89 -15.01 0.37
CA GLN A 363 -51.24 -16.43 0.12
C GLN A 363 -51.19 -16.81 -1.38
N ASN A 364 -50.41 -16.06 -2.17
CA ASN A 364 -50.32 -16.21 -3.62
C ASN A 364 -48.82 -16.35 -4.02
N TRP A 365 -48.41 -17.57 -4.35
CA TRP A 365 -47.01 -17.86 -4.71
C TRP A 365 -46.52 -17.11 -5.95
N ARG A 366 -47.44 -16.70 -6.86
CA ARG A 366 -47.09 -15.92 -8.07
C ARG A 366 -46.66 -14.50 -7.73
N ALA A 367 -47.24 -13.92 -6.69
CA ALA A 367 -46.87 -12.59 -6.21
C ALA A 367 -45.45 -12.57 -5.61
N VAL A 368 -45.01 -13.69 -5.04
CA VAL A 368 -43.66 -13.83 -4.43
C VAL A 368 -42.54 -13.82 -5.49
N ILE A 369 -42.79 -14.31 -6.73
CA ILE A 369 -41.79 -14.37 -7.79
C ILE A 369 -41.26 -12.96 -8.16
N ILE A 370 -42.12 -11.93 -8.08
CA ILE A 370 -41.78 -10.56 -8.48
C ILE A 370 -40.62 -9.99 -7.63
N PRO A 371 -40.72 -9.94 -6.28
CA PRO A 371 -39.60 -9.51 -5.43
C PRO A 371 -38.35 -10.40 -5.57
N CYS A 372 -38.56 -11.71 -5.69
CA CYS A 372 -37.42 -12.66 -5.87
C CYS A 372 -36.59 -12.39 -7.10
N ILE A 373 -37.15 -11.81 -8.17
CA ILE A 373 -36.43 -11.43 -9.38
C ILE A 373 -35.90 -9.97 -9.26
N THR A 374 -36.71 -9.07 -8.73
CA THR A 374 -36.36 -7.65 -8.66
C THR A 374 -35.15 -7.39 -7.76
N ILE A 375 -35.05 -8.07 -6.61
CA ILE A 375 -33.97 -7.88 -5.64
C ILE A 375 -32.60 -8.22 -6.26
N PRO A 376 -32.36 -9.41 -6.85
CA PRO A 376 -31.08 -9.71 -7.51
C PRO A 376 -30.76 -8.77 -8.67
N VAL A 377 -31.77 -8.38 -9.48
CA VAL A 377 -31.57 -7.48 -10.62
C VAL A 377 -31.11 -6.10 -10.16
N SER A 378 -31.73 -5.54 -9.14
CA SER A 378 -31.35 -4.22 -8.61
C SER A 378 -29.98 -4.26 -7.95
N LEU A 379 -29.68 -5.30 -7.17
CA LEU A 379 -28.40 -5.47 -6.49
C LEU A 379 -27.22 -5.61 -7.48
N ILE A 380 -27.37 -6.49 -8.46
CA ILE A 380 -26.35 -6.68 -9.51
C ILE A 380 -26.23 -5.42 -10.36
N GLY A 381 -27.35 -4.77 -10.66
CA GLY A 381 -27.34 -3.50 -11.42
C GLY A 381 -26.63 -2.36 -10.71
N THR A 382 -26.64 -2.34 -9.38
CA THR A 382 -25.93 -1.32 -8.59
C THR A 382 -24.42 -1.36 -8.86
N PHE A 383 -23.82 -2.52 -9.06
CA PHE A 383 -22.39 -2.61 -9.38
C PHE A 383 -22.03 -1.96 -10.72
N ALA A 384 -22.95 -2.00 -11.70
CA ALA A 384 -22.73 -1.30 -12.97
C ALA A 384 -22.74 0.23 -12.79
N VAL A 385 -23.62 0.73 -11.94
CA VAL A 385 -23.70 2.15 -11.60
C VAL A 385 -22.46 2.57 -10.79
N MET A 386 -22.05 1.77 -9.80
CA MET A 386 -20.83 2.02 -9.03
C MET A 386 -19.60 2.13 -9.93
N ALA A 387 -19.46 1.23 -10.92
CA ALA A 387 -18.37 1.30 -11.87
C ALA A 387 -18.40 2.57 -12.75
N ALA A 388 -19.59 2.99 -13.19
CA ALA A 388 -19.77 4.20 -13.98
C ALA A 388 -19.39 5.49 -13.22
N PHE A 389 -19.57 5.50 -11.89
CA PHE A 389 -19.18 6.61 -11.02
C PHE A 389 -17.76 6.45 -10.42
N GLY A 390 -17.03 5.40 -10.75
CA GLY A 390 -15.67 5.16 -10.25
C GLY A 390 -15.60 4.77 -8.77
N PHE A 391 -16.68 4.21 -8.21
CA PHE A 391 -16.68 3.68 -6.83
C PHE A 391 -15.99 2.33 -6.76
N SER A 392 -15.40 2.04 -5.59
CA SER A 392 -14.82 0.75 -5.24
C SER A 392 -15.78 -0.08 -4.39
N ILE A 393 -15.61 -1.41 -4.40
CA ILE A 393 -16.24 -2.28 -3.42
C ILE A 393 -15.43 -2.17 -2.13
N ASN A 394 -16.05 -1.66 -1.08
CA ASN A 394 -15.42 -1.50 0.23
C ASN A 394 -16.46 -1.68 1.34
N THR A 395 -16.01 -1.75 2.58
CA THR A 395 -16.89 -1.98 3.74
C THR A 395 -18.05 -1.00 3.78
N LEU A 396 -17.81 0.28 3.48
CA LEU A 396 -18.84 1.32 3.51
C LEU A 396 -19.89 1.11 2.39
N THR A 397 -19.43 0.82 1.15
CA THR A 397 -20.34 0.55 0.02
C THR A 397 -21.14 -0.73 0.22
N LEU A 398 -20.55 -1.75 0.86
CA LEU A 398 -21.25 -2.98 1.23
C LEU A 398 -22.36 -2.74 2.27
N PHE A 399 -22.11 -1.93 3.30
CA PHE A 399 -23.15 -1.52 4.24
C PHE A 399 -24.26 -0.71 3.55
N GLY A 400 -23.89 0.21 2.65
CA GLY A 400 -24.86 0.94 1.82
C GLY A 400 -25.71 0.01 0.96
N LEU A 401 -25.12 -1.05 0.44
CA LEU A 401 -25.82 -2.07 -0.34
C LEU A 401 -26.85 -2.84 0.49
N ILE A 402 -26.51 -3.26 1.72
CA ILE A 402 -27.44 -3.91 2.66
C ILE A 402 -28.63 -3.00 2.92
N LEU A 403 -28.37 -1.72 3.20
CA LEU A 403 -29.44 -0.73 3.45
C LEU A 403 -30.32 -0.54 2.21
N ALA A 404 -29.73 -0.46 1.02
CA ALA A 404 -30.46 -0.31 -0.23
C ALA A 404 -31.36 -1.55 -0.52
N VAL A 405 -30.89 -2.76 -0.21
CA VAL A 405 -31.70 -3.99 -0.34
C VAL A 405 -32.96 -3.89 0.51
N ALA A 406 -32.84 -3.46 1.76
CA ALA A 406 -33.99 -3.32 2.65
C ALA A 406 -35.05 -2.33 2.08
N ILE A 407 -34.63 -1.19 1.54
CA ILE A 407 -35.53 -0.19 0.94
C ILE A 407 -36.19 -0.72 -0.34
N VAL A 408 -35.41 -1.35 -1.24
CA VAL A 408 -35.95 -1.90 -2.51
C VAL A 408 -36.97 -3.01 -2.26
N VAL A 409 -36.74 -3.82 -1.22
CA VAL A 409 -37.65 -4.89 -0.81
C VAL A 409 -39.00 -4.32 -0.38
N ASP A 410 -38.98 -3.28 0.44
CA ASP A 410 -40.18 -2.63 0.97
C ASP A 410 -41.01 -2.00 -0.16
N ASP A 411 -40.40 -1.27 -1.06
CA ASP A 411 -41.06 -0.69 -2.25
C ASP A 411 -41.67 -1.78 -3.14
N ALA A 412 -40.98 -2.91 -3.36
CA ALA A 412 -41.52 -4.00 -4.17
C ALA A 412 -42.75 -4.67 -3.51
N ILE A 413 -42.77 -4.80 -2.18
CA ILE A 413 -43.89 -5.37 -1.43
C ILE A 413 -45.14 -4.49 -1.57
N VAL A 414 -44.99 -3.18 -1.36
CA VAL A 414 -46.12 -2.22 -1.41
C VAL A 414 -46.77 -2.22 -2.80
N VAL A 415 -45.95 -2.23 -3.88
CA VAL A 415 -46.48 -2.29 -5.25
C VAL A 415 -47.26 -3.59 -5.53
N VAL A 416 -46.70 -4.73 -5.11
CA VAL A 416 -47.34 -6.04 -5.31
C VAL A 416 -48.63 -6.16 -4.51
N GLU A 417 -48.64 -5.69 -3.25
CA GLU A 417 -49.83 -5.69 -2.39
C GLU A 417 -50.97 -4.84 -3.00
N ASN A 418 -50.65 -3.62 -3.41
CA ASN A 418 -51.67 -2.75 -4.05
C ASN A 418 -52.18 -3.34 -5.35
N ALA A 419 -51.34 -3.91 -6.20
CA ALA A 419 -51.77 -4.55 -7.42
C ALA A 419 -52.68 -5.77 -7.14
N SER A 420 -52.33 -6.61 -6.16
CA SER A 420 -53.11 -7.77 -5.76
C SER A 420 -54.51 -7.34 -5.24
N ARG A 421 -54.55 -6.32 -4.37
CA ARG A 421 -55.78 -5.76 -3.84
C ARG A 421 -56.73 -5.22 -4.93
N LEU A 422 -56.17 -4.52 -5.94
CA LEU A 422 -56.96 -4.01 -7.06
C LEU A 422 -57.49 -5.12 -7.99
N LEU A 423 -56.75 -6.22 -8.12
CA LEU A 423 -57.23 -7.40 -8.86
C LEU A 423 -58.36 -8.13 -8.13
N GLU A 424 -58.26 -8.29 -6.81
CA GLU A 424 -59.26 -8.95 -5.98
C GLU A 424 -60.60 -8.19 -5.93
N THR A 425 -60.59 -6.85 -5.99
CA THR A 425 -61.80 -6.03 -6.04
C THR A 425 -62.57 -6.22 -7.34
N GLY A 426 -62.01 -6.89 -8.35
CA GLY A 426 -62.65 -7.17 -9.63
C GLY A 426 -62.98 -5.94 -10.49
N GLN A 427 -62.56 -4.74 -10.06
CA GLN A 427 -62.85 -3.47 -10.76
C GLN A 427 -61.95 -3.22 -11.96
N TYR A 428 -60.81 -3.91 -12.04
CA TYR A 428 -59.78 -3.68 -13.07
C TYR A 428 -59.29 -4.97 -13.71
N SER A 429 -59.02 -4.91 -15.01
CA SER A 429 -58.27 -5.97 -15.71
C SER A 429 -56.77 -5.90 -15.35
N PRO A 430 -56.02 -6.98 -15.45
CA PRO A 430 -54.61 -7.03 -15.01
C PRO A 430 -53.71 -5.87 -15.51
N PRO A 431 -53.74 -5.45 -16.77
CA PRO A 431 -52.93 -4.29 -17.23
C PRO A 431 -53.36 -2.96 -16.61
N ARG A 432 -54.63 -2.82 -16.25
CA ARG A 432 -55.19 -1.58 -15.69
C ARG A 432 -54.95 -1.47 -14.18
N SER A 433 -54.98 -2.59 -13.46
CA SER A 433 -54.67 -2.61 -12.04
C SER A 433 -53.20 -2.25 -11.77
N GLY A 434 -52.26 -2.71 -12.60
CA GLY A 434 -50.86 -2.32 -12.49
C GLY A 434 -50.62 -0.84 -12.75
N ASN A 435 -51.28 -0.26 -13.75
CA ASN A 435 -51.19 1.18 -14.04
C ASN A 435 -51.81 2.08 -12.95
N GLU A 436 -52.81 1.61 -12.25
CA GLU A 436 -53.47 2.36 -11.18
C GLU A 436 -52.81 2.19 -9.81
N SER A 437 -52.24 1.03 -9.53
CA SER A 437 -51.45 0.82 -8.34
C SER A 437 -50.23 1.76 -8.34
N ASP A 438 -49.49 1.81 -9.44
CA ASP A 438 -48.37 2.73 -9.63
C ASP A 438 -48.79 4.22 -9.51
N GLY A 439 -50.00 4.55 -9.99
CA GLY A 439 -50.55 5.93 -9.91
C GLY A 439 -51.03 6.36 -8.53
N ARG A 440 -51.37 5.43 -7.63
CA ARG A 440 -51.84 5.72 -6.28
C ARG A 440 -50.67 5.82 -5.27
N ASP A 441 -49.71 4.98 -5.41
CA ASP A 441 -48.50 4.98 -4.55
C ASP A 441 -47.62 6.23 -4.77
N TYR A 442 -47.71 6.86 -5.93
CA TYR A 442 -46.98 8.11 -6.22
C TYR A 442 -47.51 9.37 -5.51
N ARG A 443 -48.63 9.30 -4.79
CA ARG A 443 -49.19 10.47 -4.10
C ARG A 443 -49.03 10.54 -2.58
N PRO A 444 -48.94 9.43 -1.80
CA PRO A 444 -48.63 9.51 -0.36
C PRO A 444 -47.18 9.23 0.00
N ASP A 445 -46.47 8.34 -0.71
CA ASP A 445 -45.18 7.81 -0.25
C ASP A 445 -43.91 8.45 -0.86
N CYS A 446 -44.05 9.34 -1.85
CA CYS A 446 -42.99 10.28 -2.16
C CYS A 446 -42.50 11.12 -0.96
N ARG A 447 -43.34 11.16 0.12
CA ARG A 447 -42.93 11.76 1.39
C ARG A 447 -42.03 10.86 2.22
N GLY A 448 -42.11 9.53 2.10
CA GLY A 448 -41.25 8.60 2.87
C GLY A 448 -39.81 8.57 2.35
N SER A 449 -39.63 8.30 1.06
CA SER A 449 -38.30 8.28 0.47
C SER A 449 -37.68 9.67 0.30
N ALA A 450 -38.51 10.70 0.03
CA ALA A 450 -38.07 12.10 0.05
C ALA A 450 -37.86 12.65 1.47
N CYS A 451 -38.57 12.12 2.51
CA CYS A 451 -38.31 12.47 3.91
C CYS A 451 -37.00 11.90 4.42
N ILE A 452 -36.60 10.69 4.01
CA ILE A 452 -35.29 10.15 4.41
C ILE A 452 -34.15 10.96 3.74
N ALA A 453 -34.29 11.33 2.47
CA ALA A 453 -33.36 12.24 1.80
C ALA A 453 -33.44 13.67 2.37
N GLY A 454 -34.61 14.17 2.76
CA GLY A 454 -34.81 15.49 3.35
C GLY A 454 -34.39 15.59 4.81
N CYS A 455 -34.49 14.53 5.61
CA CYS A 455 -34.01 14.52 7.00
C CYS A 455 -32.49 14.48 7.11
N VAL A 456 -31.78 14.00 6.09
CA VAL A 456 -30.31 14.06 6.02
C VAL A 456 -29.83 15.44 5.58
N TYR A 457 -30.64 16.23 4.84
CA TYR A 457 -30.29 17.57 4.34
C TYR A 457 -30.85 18.75 5.16
N SER A 458 -31.70 18.48 6.14
CA SER A 458 -32.39 19.54 6.92
C SER A 458 -31.82 19.75 8.33
N ASN A 459 -30.61 19.29 8.62
CA ASN A 459 -29.95 19.48 9.92
C ASN A 459 -28.76 20.44 9.90
N ASP A 460 -28.61 21.24 8.83
CA ASP A 460 -27.50 22.22 8.72
C ASP A 460 -27.97 23.70 8.68
N ASP A 461 -29.15 23.99 9.16
CA ASP A 461 -29.55 25.40 9.42
C ASP A 461 -30.38 25.50 10.71
N ASP A 462 -29.65 25.60 11.88
CA ASP A 462 -29.98 26.43 13.03
C ASP A 462 -28.78 26.55 14.00
#